data_dfea903f7c2a79141cbb7f26c0465e00
#
_entry.id   dfea903f7c2a79141cbb7f26c0465e00
#
_cell.length_a   1.000
_cell.length_b   1.000
_cell.length_c   1.000
_cell.angle_alpha   90.00
_cell.angle_beta   90.00
_cell.angle_gamma   90.00
#
_symmetry.space_group_name_H-M   'P 1'
#
loop_
_entity.id
_entity.type
_entity.pdbx_description
1 polymer ?
#
loop_
_entity_poly.entity_id
_entity_poly.type
_entity_poly.pdbx_seq_one_letter_code
_entity_poly.pdbx_strand_id
1 'polypeptide(L)'
;QLERIFAQWINGEAKGAVLGLQGPPGTGKTSLAKNGLSKCLMDKDGEGRPFAFLPIGGSVNGSTLVGHNFTYVGSTWGRIVDILISSKCMNPIIFIDEIDKVSATEHGREIISILTHLTDGTQNDEFEDKYFAGIKLDLSKALIVFSFNDVSLIDPILRDRITIIETNPLTLPEKVHIIQNYMLPEILKEVGLNSSEIFISEDIIRFLIETYTNEAGVRKIKEKMQEIVRDVNLNRFHNLENEEVPFKVTEEYIKLLFENKPKVRVKKIADEPSVGLVNGLYATTSGIGGLTIIQVMKYPADKMLELDMTGKQGEVMKESVNYAKKIAFGLLTKEEQEQLIKDGQEKKAFGLHIHTPEAATPKDGPSAGAAMTLAIYSVLSGKKVNNKVAMTGEIDLCKRVTAIGGVDAKLNGAKRAGATKALIPKENEEDLEKMRREGLSPEDDTFEVVLVEHIDEVLKHALV
;
A
#
# COMPACT_ATOMS: atom_id res chain seq x y z
N GLN A 1 -11.22 -16.73 -4.95
CA GLN A 1 -10.18 -17.76 -4.72
C GLN A 1 -10.49 -18.59 -3.46
N LEU A 2 -10.81 -17.97 -2.31
CA LEU A 2 -11.15 -18.69 -1.07
C LEU A 2 -12.35 -19.64 -1.25
N GLU A 3 -13.40 -19.21 -1.93
CA GLU A 3 -14.57 -20.06 -2.22
C GLU A 3 -14.22 -21.31 -3.01
N ARG A 4 -13.28 -21.24 -3.96
CA ARG A 4 -12.80 -22.40 -4.71
C ARG A 4 -12.05 -23.38 -3.84
N ILE A 5 -11.24 -22.89 -2.90
CA ILE A 5 -10.50 -23.72 -1.94
C ILE A 5 -11.49 -24.41 -0.99
N PHE A 6 -12.49 -23.69 -0.49
CA PHE A 6 -13.53 -24.27 0.36
C PHE A 6 -14.39 -25.30 -0.39
N ALA A 7 -14.75 -25.02 -1.65
CA ALA A 7 -15.47 -25.98 -2.47
C ALA A 7 -14.68 -27.27 -2.69
N GLN A 8 -13.36 -27.18 -2.86
CA GLN A 8 -12.48 -28.37 -2.95
C GLN A 8 -12.47 -29.17 -1.64
N TRP A 9 -12.46 -28.50 -0.48
CA TRP A 9 -12.48 -29.19 0.81
C TRP A 9 -13.84 -29.85 1.13
N ILE A 10 -14.93 -29.30 0.61
CA ILE A 10 -16.28 -29.89 0.78
C ILE A 10 -16.45 -31.12 -0.08
N ASN A 11 -15.93 -31.12 -1.32
CA ASN A 11 -16.18 -32.16 -2.32
C ASN A 11 -15.04 -33.16 -2.47
N GLY A 12 -13.88 -32.93 -1.88
CA GLY A 12 -12.67 -33.73 -2.03
C GLY A 12 -12.03 -34.16 -0.72
N GLU A 13 -10.84 -34.75 -0.81
CA GLU A 13 -10.00 -34.99 0.36
C GLU A 13 -9.54 -33.64 0.92
N ALA A 14 -9.85 -33.37 2.18
CA ALA A 14 -9.47 -32.15 2.89
C ALA A 14 -7.96 -32.21 3.24
N LYS A 15 -7.10 -31.97 2.27
CA LYS A 15 -5.68 -31.67 2.49
C LYS A 15 -5.56 -30.23 2.98
N GLY A 16 -4.59 -29.96 3.82
CA GLY A 16 -4.24 -28.60 4.23
C GLY A 16 -3.93 -27.72 3.02
N ALA A 17 -4.07 -26.41 3.18
CA ALA A 17 -3.71 -25.45 2.15
C ALA A 17 -2.71 -24.43 2.71
N VAL A 18 -1.90 -23.89 1.82
CA VAL A 18 -0.94 -22.83 2.13
C VAL A 18 -1.38 -21.56 1.40
N LEU A 19 -1.85 -20.59 2.17
CA LEU A 19 -2.37 -19.33 1.67
C LEU A 19 -1.45 -18.19 2.04
N GLY A 20 -1.33 -17.18 1.19
CA GLY A 20 -0.61 -15.94 1.46
C GLY A 20 -1.52 -14.73 1.29
N LEU A 21 -1.79 -14.02 2.36
CA LEU A 21 -2.53 -12.76 2.32
C LEU A 21 -1.54 -11.62 2.09
N GLN A 22 -1.47 -11.17 0.85
CA GLN A 22 -0.65 -10.02 0.45
C GLN A 22 -1.46 -8.73 0.53
N GLY A 23 -0.85 -7.66 1.00
CA GLY A 23 -1.44 -6.33 0.89
C GLY A 23 -0.99 -5.36 1.97
N PRO A 24 -1.43 -4.10 1.90
CA PRO A 24 -1.00 -3.05 2.80
C PRO A 24 -1.33 -3.35 4.27
N PRO A 25 -0.61 -2.72 5.22
CA PRO A 25 -0.91 -2.87 6.63
C PRO A 25 -2.29 -2.28 6.98
N GLY A 26 -2.98 -2.92 7.92
CA GLY A 26 -4.27 -2.44 8.42
C GLY A 26 -5.49 -2.76 7.53
N THR A 27 -5.35 -3.54 6.47
CA THR A 27 -6.46 -3.99 5.59
C THR A 27 -7.26 -5.16 6.15
N GLY A 28 -6.94 -5.63 7.36
CA GLY A 28 -7.72 -6.66 8.03
C GLY A 28 -7.27 -8.10 7.77
N LYS A 29 -6.06 -8.35 7.23
CA LYS A 29 -5.53 -9.71 6.96
C LYS A 29 -5.67 -10.67 8.15
N THR A 30 -5.22 -10.25 9.32
CA THR A 30 -5.34 -11.05 10.56
C THR A 30 -6.79 -11.26 10.97
N SER A 31 -7.64 -10.24 10.84
CA SER A 31 -9.08 -10.33 11.16
C SER A 31 -9.81 -11.28 10.21
N LEU A 32 -9.44 -11.28 8.93
CA LEU A 32 -9.97 -12.21 7.94
C LEU A 32 -9.62 -13.66 8.32
N ALA A 33 -8.39 -13.94 8.71
CA ALA A 33 -7.98 -15.28 9.13
C ALA A 33 -8.65 -15.69 10.45
N LYS A 34 -8.64 -14.82 11.48
CA LYS A 34 -9.16 -15.12 12.82
C LYS A 34 -10.68 -15.15 12.90
N ASN A 35 -11.35 -14.16 12.30
CA ASN A 35 -12.79 -13.99 12.43
C ASN A 35 -13.57 -14.48 11.22
N GLY A 36 -12.95 -14.51 10.04
CA GLY A 36 -13.52 -15.03 8.80
C GLY A 36 -13.27 -16.54 8.66
N LEU A 37 -12.02 -16.92 8.33
CA LEU A 37 -11.70 -18.33 8.02
C LEU A 37 -11.99 -19.28 9.19
N SER A 38 -11.61 -18.91 10.43
CA SER A 38 -11.86 -19.74 11.60
C SER A 38 -13.35 -20.02 11.82
N LYS A 39 -14.19 -19.00 11.69
CA LYS A 39 -15.64 -19.14 11.88
C LYS A 39 -16.37 -19.78 10.71
N CYS A 40 -15.85 -19.68 9.49
CA CYS A 40 -16.42 -20.37 8.33
C CYS A 40 -16.14 -21.87 8.33
N LEU A 41 -15.06 -22.29 8.99
CA LEU A 41 -14.64 -23.68 9.09
C LEU A 41 -15.09 -24.25 10.46
N MET A 42 -16.38 -24.41 10.64
CA MET A 42 -16.96 -24.97 11.87
C MET A 42 -16.82 -26.50 11.89
N ASP A 43 -16.63 -27.04 13.09
CA ASP A 43 -16.71 -28.48 13.34
C ASP A 43 -18.16 -28.95 13.49
N LYS A 44 -18.33 -30.23 13.81
CA LYS A 44 -19.68 -30.83 13.99
C LYS A 44 -20.45 -30.26 15.19
N ASP A 45 -19.76 -29.68 16.15
CA ASP A 45 -20.29 -29.09 17.37
C ASP A 45 -20.59 -27.59 17.18
N GLY A 46 -20.32 -27.04 15.99
CA GLY A 46 -20.55 -25.63 15.64
C GLY A 46 -19.48 -24.69 16.15
N GLU A 47 -18.37 -25.23 16.67
CA GLU A 47 -17.21 -24.43 17.06
C GLU A 47 -16.33 -24.12 15.85
N GLY A 48 -15.82 -22.89 15.79
CA GLY A 48 -14.90 -22.46 14.74
C GLY A 48 -13.57 -23.20 14.87
N ARG A 49 -12.94 -23.47 13.72
CA ARG A 49 -11.62 -24.12 13.65
C ARG A 49 -10.60 -23.33 14.47
N PRO A 50 -9.82 -23.99 15.36
CA PRO A 50 -8.85 -23.32 16.21
C PRO A 50 -7.87 -22.47 15.41
N PHE A 51 -7.65 -21.23 15.88
CA PHE A 51 -6.77 -20.24 15.26
C PHE A 51 -5.56 -19.98 16.15
N ALA A 52 -4.36 -20.15 15.60
CA ALA A 52 -3.11 -19.88 16.27
C ALA A 52 -2.35 -18.76 15.55
N PHE A 53 -1.90 -17.77 16.30
CA PHE A 53 -1.10 -16.64 15.80
C PHE A 53 0.38 -16.88 16.07
N LEU A 54 1.19 -16.83 15.01
CA LEU A 54 2.64 -17.04 15.05
C LEU A 54 3.36 -15.83 14.43
N PRO A 55 3.77 -14.84 15.23
CA PRO A 55 4.55 -13.72 14.73
C PRO A 55 5.99 -14.18 14.45
N ILE A 56 6.45 -14.00 13.21
CA ILE A 56 7.84 -14.32 12.82
C ILE A 56 8.66 -13.05 12.59
N GLY A 57 8.03 -11.93 12.32
CA GLY A 57 8.71 -10.64 12.17
C GLY A 57 9.56 -10.33 13.39
N GLY A 58 10.89 -10.36 13.25
CA GLY A 58 11.82 -10.14 14.36
C GLY A 58 12.20 -11.41 15.16
N SER A 59 11.74 -12.60 14.76
CA SER A 59 12.21 -13.87 15.34
C SER A 59 13.68 -14.11 15.02
N VAL A 60 14.43 -14.49 16.05
CA VAL A 60 15.90 -14.51 16.00
C VAL A 60 16.43 -15.92 15.65
N ASN A 61 15.63 -16.99 15.84
CA ASN A 61 16.14 -18.35 15.73
C ASN A 61 15.05 -19.37 15.31
N GLY A 62 15.41 -20.31 14.45
CA GLY A 62 14.54 -21.42 14.01
C GLY A 62 14.13 -22.36 15.13
N SER A 63 14.95 -22.49 16.20
CA SER A 63 14.59 -23.27 17.37
C SER A 63 13.33 -22.82 18.09
N THR A 64 12.89 -21.59 17.88
CA THR A 64 11.58 -21.11 18.35
C THR A 64 10.44 -21.91 17.71
N LEU A 65 10.58 -22.35 16.48
CA LEU A 65 9.55 -23.09 15.74
C LEU A 65 9.56 -24.59 16.04
N VAL A 66 10.77 -25.19 16.06
CA VAL A 66 10.98 -26.64 16.12
C VAL A 66 11.65 -27.12 17.41
N GLY A 67 11.78 -26.25 18.42
CA GLY A 67 12.39 -26.61 19.69
C GLY A 67 13.90 -26.82 19.68
N HIS A 68 14.43 -27.23 20.81
CA HIS A 68 15.83 -27.56 21.01
C HIS A 68 15.98 -29.06 21.24
N ASN A 69 17.12 -29.62 20.89
CA ASN A 69 17.40 -31.01 21.17
C ASN A 69 17.30 -31.29 22.69
N PHE A 70 16.57 -32.35 23.06
CA PHE A 70 16.28 -32.70 24.48
C PHE A 70 17.54 -32.96 25.33
N THR A 71 18.70 -33.14 24.69
CA THR A 71 19.98 -33.35 25.40
C THR A 71 20.53 -32.09 26.08
N TYR A 72 20.01 -30.90 25.76
CA TYR A 72 20.42 -29.63 26.35
C TYR A 72 19.65 -29.34 27.63
N VAL A 73 20.34 -28.88 28.68
CA VAL A 73 19.69 -28.41 29.92
C VAL A 73 18.81 -27.21 29.62
N GLY A 74 17.54 -27.28 30.04
CA GLY A 74 16.57 -26.23 29.81
C GLY A 74 15.95 -26.25 28.40
N SER A 75 16.14 -27.32 27.61
CA SER A 75 15.48 -27.48 26.32
C SER A 75 13.97 -27.60 26.46
N THR A 76 13.27 -27.06 25.47
CA THR A 76 11.81 -27.11 25.35
C THR A 76 11.43 -27.40 23.93
N TRP A 77 10.20 -27.87 23.71
CA TRP A 77 9.63 -28.04 22.37
C TRP A 77 9.32 -26.70 21.71
N GLY A 78 9.08 -26.73 20.40
CA GLY A 78 8.83 -25.55 19.59
C GLY A 78 7.38 -25.07 19.62
N ARG A 79 7.16 -23.84 19.11
CA ARG A 79 5.84 -23.20 19.05
C ARG A 79 4.83 -23.99 18.21
N ILE A 80 5.26 -24.76 17.21
CA ILE A 80 4.35 -25.60 16.41
C ILE A 80 3.69 -26.65 17.30
N VAL A 81 4.46 -27.30 18.16
CA VAL A 81 3.93 -28.28 19.13
C VAL A 81 3.02 -27.58 20.16
N ASP A 82 3.40 -26.41 20.68
CA ASP A 82 2.54 -25.61 21.57
C ASP A 82 1.17 -25.31 20.93
N ILE A 83 1.14 -24.99 19.64
CA ILE A 83 -0.07 -24.76 18.88
C ILE A 83 -0.93 -26.01 18.83
N LEU A 84 -0.37 -27.18 18.55
CA LEU A 84 -1.10 -28.43 18.52
C LEU A 84 -1.65 -28.83 19.88
N ILE A 85 -0.86 -28.64 20.95
CA ILE A 85 -1.31 -28.88 22.33
C ILE A 85 -2.48 -27.97 22.73
N SER A 86 -2.36 -26.68 22.44
CA SER A 86 -3.36 -25.68 22.82
C SER A 86 -4.64 -25.81 21.99
N SER A 87 -4.52 -26.11 20.70
CA SER A 87 -5.66 -26.29 19.80
C SER A 87 -6.35 -27.64 19.93
N LYS A 88 -5.70 -28.63 20.55
CA LYS A 88 -6.19 -30.01 20.72
C LYS A 88 -6.66 -30.67 19.41
N CYS A 89 -6.13 -30.23 18.27
CA CYS A 89 -6.45 -30.77 16.96
C CYS A 89 -5.21 -30.74 16.05
N MET A 90 -5.21 -31.63 15.05
CA MET A 90 -4.12 -31.71 14.06
C MET A 90 -4.37 -30.90 12.79
N ASN A 91 -5.47 -30.13 12.77
CA ASN A 91 -5.87 -29.30 11.64
C ASN A 91 -6.16 -27.83 12.01
N PRO A 92 -5.37 -27.21 12.89
CA PRO A 92 -5.58 -25.80 13.24
C PRO A 92 -5.32 -24.87 12.05
N ILE A 93 -5.77 -23.61 12.17
CA ILE A 93 -5.33 -22.52 11.30
C ILE A 93 -4.10 -21.91 11.97
N ILE A 94 -2.96 -22.02 11.29
CA ILE A 94 -1.69 -21.43 11.73
C ILE A 94 -1.45 -20.16 10.92
N PHE A 95 -1.65 -19.00 11.55
CA PHE A 95 -1.44 -17.71 10.92
C PHE A 95 -0.04 -17.19 11.24
N ILE A 96 0.78 -17.08 10.19
CA ILE A 96 2.18 -16.69 10.27
C ILE A 96 2.31 -15.26 9.73
N ASP A 97 2.61 -14.32 10.63
CA ASP A 97 2.61 -12.89 10.29
C ASP A 97 4.01 -12.37 9.96
N GLU A 98 4.06 -11.40 9.05
CA GLU A 98 5.25 -10.63 8.66
C GLU A 98 6.40 -11.48 8.09
N ILE A 99 6.09 -12.46 7.23
CA ILE A 99 7.11 -13.31 6.62
C ILE A 99 8.11 -12.52 5.74
N ASP A 100 7.70 -11.41 5.16
CA ASP A 100 8.53 -10.48 4.39
C ASP A 100 9.58 -9.73 5.23
N LYS A 101 9.49 -9.80 6.55
CA LYS A 101 10.45 -9.19 7.49
C LYS A 101 11.48 -10.16 8.04
N VAL A 102 11.46 -11.41 7.61
CA VAL A 102 12.50 -12.38 7.99
C VAL A 102 13.83 -11.97 7.35
N SER A 103 14.84 -11.80 8.20
CA SER A 103 16.15 -11.33 7.76
C SER A 103 16.86 -12.34 6.85
N ALA A 104 17.73 -11.86 5.95
CA ALA A 104 18.57 -12.70 5.09
C ALA A 104 19.78 -13.32 5.81
N THR A 105 19.83 -13.27 7.15
CA THR A 105 20.87 -13.87 8.01
C THR A 105 20.77 -15.39 8.03
N GLU A 106 21.78 -16.08 8.59
CA GLU A 106 21.75 -17.55 8.76
C GLU A 106 20.53 -18.01 9.55
N HIS A 107 20.19 -17.31 10.62
CA HIS A 107 18.99 -17.61 11.41
C HIS A 107 17.69 -17.42 10.64
N GLY A 108 17.59 -16.39 9.79
CA GLY A 108 16.45 -16.21 8.90
C GLY A 108 16.33 -17.32 7.87
N ARG A 109 17.44 -17.78 7.30
CA ARG A 109 17.46 -18.94 6.37
C ARG A 109 17.01 -20.22 7.05
N GLU A 110 17.40 -20.45 8.32
CA GLU A 110 16.89 -21.58 9.10
C GLU A 110 15.37 -21.54 9.23
N ILE A 111 14.80 -20.38 9.57
CA ILE A 111 13.35 -20.18 9.65
C ILE A 111 12.69 -20.49 8.31
N ILE A 112 13.20 -19.94 7.21
CA ILE A 112 12.67 -20.17 5.86
C ILE A 112 12.74 -21.65 5.50
N SER A 113 13.84 -22.36 5.83
CA SER A 113 13.97 -23.80 5.59
C SER A 113 12.89 -24.59 6.33
N ILE A 114 12.66 -24.29 7.62
CA ILE A 114 11.61 -24.94 8.43
C ILE A 114 10.22 -24.69 7.82
N LEU A 115 9.93 -23.45 7.43
CA LEU A 115 8.65 -23.11 6.80
C LEU A 115 8.47 -23.78 5.45
N THR A 116 9.55 -23.93 4.68
CA THR A 116 9.53 -24.62 3.40
C THR A 116 9.17 -26.10 3.59
N HIS A 117 9.72 -26.78 4.59
CA HIS A 117 9.36 -28.17 4.93
C HIS A 117 7.90 -28.26 5.43
N LEU A 118 7.48 -27.32 6.29
CA LEU A 118 6.12 -27.27 6.83
C LEU A 118 5.04 -27.08 5.74
N THR A 119 5.39 -26.39 4.65
CA THR A 119 4.48 -26.09 3.54
C THR A 119 4.56 -27.10 2.41
N ASP A 120 5.49 -28.03 2.45
CA ASP A 120 5.63 -29.08 1.45
C ASP A 120 4.64 -30.23 1.69
N GLY A 121 3.65 -30.36 0.81
CA GLY A 121 2.63 -31.41 0.92
C GLY A 121 3.15 -32.85 0.82
N THR A 122 4.45 -33.06 0.50
CA THR A 122 5.11 -34.39 0.48
C THR A 122 5.88 -34.67 1.76
N GLN A 123 6.04 -33.71 2.65
CA GLN A 123 6.88 -33.80 3.85
C GLN A 123 6.17 -33.35 5.13
N ASN A 124 5.07 -32.61 5.02
CA ASN A 124 4.37 -32.04 6.16
C ASN A 124 3.57 -33.04 7.00
N ASP A 125 3.39 -34.26 6.54
CA ASP A 125 2.86 -35.39 7.28
C ASP A 125 3.90 -36.05 8.21
N GLU A 126 5.18 -35.72 8.02
CA GLU A 126 6.30 -36.25 8.79
C GLU A 126 7.06 -35.15 9.55
N PHE A 127 6.38 -34.10 10.00
CA PHE A 127 7.03 -33.02 10.76
C PHE A 127 7.61 -33.54 12.08
N GLU A 128 8.87 -33.23 12.35
CA GLU A 128 9.57 -33.59 13.60
C GLU A 128 9.97 -32.34 14.38
N ASP A 129 9.65 -32.31 15.66
CA ASP A 129 10.18 -31.33 16.62
C ASP A 129 11.50 -31.84 17.20
N LYS A 130 12.50 -30.98 17.33
CA LYS A 130 13.84 -31.38 17.81
C LYS A 130 13.83 -31.92 19.24
N TYR A 131 12.85 -31.47 20.08
CA TYR A 131 12.70 -31.99 21.43
C TYR A 131 12.10 -33.39 21.44
N PHE A 132 11.16 -33.68 20.57
CA PHE A 132 10.50 -34.97 20.40
C PHE A 132 11.11 -35.79 19.25
N ALA A 133 12.46 -35.84 19.18
CA ALA A 133 13.16 -36.52 18.12
C ALA A 133 12.63 -37.96 17.90
N GLY A 134 12.33 -38.31 16.65
CA GLY A 134 11.77 -39.60 16.24
C GLY A 134 10.25 -39.69 16.35
N ILE A 135 9.54 -38.66 16.80
CA ILE A 135 8.06 -38.60 16.80
C ILE A 135 7.60 -37.73 15.62
N LYS A 136 6.97 -38.36 14.63
CA LYS A 136 6.40 -37.67 13.46
C LYS A 136 5.01 -37.15 13.78
N LEU A 137 4.77 -35.88 13.44
CA LEU A 137 3.48 -35.18 13.60
C LEU A 137 2.91 -34.89 12.22
N ASP A 138 1.70 -35.32 11.97
CA ASP A 138 1.00 -35.10 10.70
C ASP A 138 0.35 -33.70 10.67
N LEU A 139 0.95 -32.78 9.95
CA LEU A 139 0.45 -31.41 9.71
C LEU A 139 -0.19 -31.25 8.33
N SER A 140 -0.38 -32.34 7.57
CA SER A 140 -0.93 -32.31 6.21
C SER A 140 -2.35 -31.73 6.12
N LYS A 141 -3.07 -31.66 7.24
CA LYS A 141 -4.45 -31.12 7.34
C LYS A 141 -4.50 -29.71 7.92
N ALA A 142 -3.36 -29.16 8.37
CA ALA A 142 -3.30 -27.80 8.89
C ALA A 142 -3.51 -26.77 7.76
N LEU A 143 -4.23 -25.69 8.07
CA LEU A 143 -4.33 -24.53 7.18
C LEU A 143 -3.26 -23.53 7.57
N ILE A 144 -2.26 -23.35 6.73
CA ILE A 144 -1.19 -22.39 6.94
C ILE A 144 -1.53 -21.10 6.19
N VAL A 145 -1.57 -19.98 6.90
CA VAL A 145 -1.88 -18.68 6.32
C VAL A 145 -0.74 -17.72 6.61
N PHE A 146 -0.01 -17.34 5.60
CA PHE A 146 1.01 -16.30 5.68
C PHE A 146 0.41 -14.91 5.51
N SER A 147 0.97 -13.92 6.20
CA SER A 147 0.67 -12.52 5.99
C SER A 147 1.95 -11.76 5.65
N PHE A 148 1.89 -10.92 4.63
CA PHE A 148 3.00 -10.09 4.17
C PHE A 148 2.50 -8.87 3.41
N ASN A 149 3.38 -7.88 3.26
CA ASN A 149 3.06 -6.68 2.51
C ASN A 149 3.65 -6.74 1.09
N ASP A 150 4.87 -7.25 0.95
CA ASP A 150 5.60 -7.29 -0.30
C ASP A 150 6.07 -8.72 -0.63
N VAL A 151 5.51 -9.27 -1.70
CA VAL A 151 5.85 -10.64 -2.19
C VAL A 151 7.27 -10.75 -2.71
N SER A 152 7.88 -9.65 -3.15
CA SER A 152 9.25 -9.65 -3.70
C SER A 152 10.31 -9.92 -2.62
N LEU A 153 9.97 -9.69 -1.35
CA LEU A 153 10.86 -9.92 -0.20
C LEU A 153 10.78 -11.35 0.34
N ILE A 154 9.86 -12.17 -0.17
CA ILE A 154 9.73 -13.57 0.24
C ILE A 154 10.70 -14.43 -0.55
N ASP A 155 11.32 -15.40 0.14
CA ASP A 155 12.17 -16.40 -0.50
C ASP A 155 11.43 -17.08 -1.66
N PRO A 156 12.03 -17.19 -2.86
CA PRO A 156 11.38 -17.74 -4.04
C PRO A 156 10.87 -19.18 -3.85
N ILE A 157 11.59 -20.03 -3.11
CA ILE A 157 11.23 -21.43 -2.89
C ILE A 157 9.98 -21.54 -2.03
N LEU A 158 9.88 -20.70 -0.99
CA LEU A 158 8.69 -20.62 -0.15
C LEU A 158 7.52 -20.01 -0.90
N ARG A 159 7.77 -18.94 -1.69
CA ARG A 159 6.74 -18.25 -2.48
C ARG A 159 6.03 -19.18 -3.47
N ASP A 160 6.77 -20.08 -4.13
CA ASP A 160 6.19 -21.01 -5.10
C ASP A 160 5.19 -22.02 -4.48
N ARG A 161 5.21 -22.17 -3.15
CA ARG A 161 4.30 -23.04 -2.39
C ARG A 161 3.07 -22.33 -1.85
N ILE A 162 3.03 -21.01 -1.95
CA ILE A 162 1.99 -20.16 -1.38
C ILE A 162 0.97 -19.77 -2.46
N THR A 163 -0.29 -20.06 -2.22
CA THR A 163 -1.38 -19.47 -3.03
C THR A 163 -1.63 -18.05 -2.58
N ILE A 164 -1.20 -17.07 -3.37
CA ILE A 164 -1.28 -15.66 -3.03
C ILE A 164 -2.70 -15.14 -3.26
N ILE A 165 -3.23 -14.47 -2.25
CA ILE A 165 -4.51 -13.76 -2.26
C ILE A 165 -4.22 -12.30 -1.96
N GLU A 166 -4.45 -11.44 -2.93
CA GLU A 166 -4.25 -10.01 -2.79
C GLU A 166 -5.40 -9.37 -2.00
N THR A 167 -5.04 -8.52 -1.04
CA THR A 167 -5.96 -7.65 -0.31
C THR A 167 -5.72 -6.21 -0.72
N ASN A 168 -6.69 -5.61 -1.40
CA ASN A 168 -6.59 -4.25 -1.90
C ASN A 168 -6.61 -3.21 -0.76
N PRO A 169 -6.05 -2.00 -0.99
CA PRO A 169 -6.31 -0.87 -0.13
C PRO A 169 -7.82 -0.61 0.00
N LEU A 170 -8.24 -0.27 1.21
CA LEU A 170 -9.65 0.02 1.46
C LEU A 170 -10.04 1.39 0.91
N THR A 171 -11.15 1.44 0.20
CA THR A 171 -11.78 2.68 -0.27
C THR A 171 -12.41 3.45 0.88
N LEU A 172 -12.70 4.73 0.70
CA LEU A 172 -13.34 5.55 1.72
C LEU A 172 -14.71 5.00 2.19
N PRO A 173 -15.62 4.57 1.29
CA PRO A 173 -16.88 3.94 1.69
C PRO A 173 -16.68 2.64 2.50
N GLU A 174 -15.73 1.79 2.09
CA GLU A 174 -15.41 0.55 2.82
C GLU A 174 -14.87 0.82 4.22
N LYS A 175 -13.99 1.83 4.36
CA LYS A 175 -13.49 2.26 5.68
C LYS A 175 -14.62 2.72 6.58
N VAL A 176 -15.53 3.56 6.06
CA VAL A 176 -16.70 4.04 6.80
C VAL A 176 -17.57 2.87 7.24
N HIS A 177 -17.87 1.94 6.33
CA HIS A 177 -18.65 0.73 6.64
C HIS A 177 -18.00 -0.12 7.75
N ILE A 178 -16.70 -0.37 7.66
CA ILE A 178 -15.95 -1.13 8.68
C ILE A 178 -15.98 -0.42 10.03
N ILE A 179 -15.81 0.91 10.03
CA ILE A 179 -15.80 1.70 11.27
C ILE A 179 -17.17 1.65 11.95
N GLN A 180 -18.24 1.90 11.21
CA GLN A 180 -19.59 1.96 11.77
C GLN A 180 -20.09 0.61 12.27
N ASN A 181 -19.91 -0.45 11.48
CA ASN A 181 -20.56 -1.72 11.74
C ASN A 181 -19.75 -2.71 12.59
N TYR A 182 -18.42 -2.53 12.66
CA TYR A 182 -17.54 -3.47 13.35
C TYR A 182 -16.65 -2.80 14.39
N MET A 183 -15.96 -1.73 14.00
CA MET A 183 -14.93 -1.13 14.84
C MET A 183 -15.52 -0.30 15.98
N LEU A 184 -16.48 0.58 15.70
CA LEU A 184 -17.11 1.42 16.72
C LEU A 184 -17.83 0.59 17.79
N PRO A 185 -18.66 -0.41 17.44
CA PRO A 185 -19.26 -1.30 18.46
C PRO A 185 -18.23 -2.04 19.33
N GLU A 186 -17.13 -2.49 18.73
CA GLU A 186 -16.03 -3.14 19.48
C GLU A 186 -15.38 -2.18 20.48
N ILE A 187 -15.04 -0.95 20.04
CA ILE A 187 -14.42 0.09 20.88
C ILE A 187 -15.36 0.50 22.03
N LEU A 188 -16.66 0.68 21.74
CA LEU A 188 -17.65 1.04 22.76
C LEU A 188 -17.74 -0.05 23.84
N LYS A 189 -17.76 -1.30 23.42
CA LYS A 189 -17.78 -2.45 24.35
C LYS A 189 -16.49 -2.50 25.20
N GLU A 190 -15.33 -2.23 24.61
CA GLU A 190 -14.04 -2.16 25.36
C GLU A 190 -14.03 -1.06 26.43
N VAL A 191 -14.65 0.07 26.16
CA VAL A 191 -14.72 1.23 27.08
C VAL A 191 -15.90 1.13 28.05
N GLY A 192 -16.85 0.22 27.82
CA GLY A 192 -18.04 0.04 28.66
C GLY A 192 -19.19 1.00 28.33
N LEU A 193 -19.19 1.56 27.12
CA LEU A 193 -20.25 2.42 26.61
C LEU A 193 -21.21 1.64 25.70
N ASN A 194 -22.48 2.06 25.67
CA ASN A 194 -23.48 1.53 24.76
C ASN A 194 -23.59 2.42 23.50
N SER A 195 -24.04 1.85 22.39
CA SER A 195 -24.27 2.57 21.12
C SER A 195 -25.34 3.67 21.21
N SER A 196 -26.20 3.64 22.25
CA SER A 196 -27.15 4.71 22.53
C SER A 196 -26.57 5.93 23.24
N GLU A 197 -25.33 5.87 23.68
CA GLU A 197 -24.70 6.91 24.51
C GLU A 197 -23.81 7.86 23.72
N ILE A 198 -23.34 7.44 22.53
CA ILE A 198 -22.52 8.26 21.63
C ILE A 198 -23.01 8.12 20.19
N PHE A 199 -23.03 9.24 19.47
CA PHE A 199 -23.38 9.27 18.07
C PHE A 199 -22.28 9.93 17.25
N ILE A 200 -21.77 9.17 16.27
CA ILE A 200 -20.74 9.62 15.31
C ILE A 200 -21.33 9.42 13.91
N SER A 201 -21.64 10.53 13.23
CA SER A 201 -22.21 10.48 11.88
C SER A 201 -21.17 10.00 10.84
N GLU A 202 -21.66 9.55 9.69
CA GLU A 202 -20.81 9.15 8.57
C GLU A 202 -19.92 10.32 8.10
N ASP A 203 -20.44 11.53 8.04
CA ASP A 203 -19.69 12.73 7.64
C ASP A 203 -18.51 13.00 8.58
N ILE A 204 -18.71 12.80 9.88
CA ILE A 204 -17.66 12.94 10.89
C ILE A 204 -16.58 11.86 10.70
N ILE A 205 -16.97 10.63 10.39
CA ILE A 205 -16.01 9.54 10.10
C ILE A 205 -15.21 9.87 8.84
N ARG A 206 -15.86 10.34 7.77
CA ARG A 206 -15.20 10.80 6.54
C ARG A 206 -14.22 11.94 6.82
N PHE A 207 -14.65 12.95 7.56
CA PHE A 207 -13.79 14.06 7.98
C PHE A 207 -12.55 13.59 8.74
N LEU A 208 -12.70 12.64 9.68
CA LEU A 208 -11.58 12.05 10.42
C LEU A 208 -10.60 11.33 9.52
N ILE A 209 -11.11 10.49 8.60
CA ILE A 209 -10.28 9.73 7.67
C ILE A 209 -9.47 10.70 6.78
N GLU A 210 -10.12 11.68 6.21
CA GLU A 210 -9.50 12.61 5.26
C GLU A 210 -8.53 13.59 5.91
N THR A 211 -8.84 14.03 7.14
CA THR A 211 -8.07 15.08 7.82
C THR A 211 -6.91 14.53 8.66
N TYR A 212 -7.09 13.38 9.32
CA TYR A 212 -6.14 12.90 10.32
C TYR A 212 -5.49 11.56 10.00
N THR A 213 -5.96 10.84 8.95
CA THR A 213 -5.37 9.57 8.56
C THR A 213 -4.98 9.56 7.08
N ASN A 214 -3.78 9.04 6.81
CA ASN A 214 -3.33 8.77 5.45
C ASN A 214 -2.77 7.34 5.44
N GLU A 215 -3.66 6.38 5.25
CA GLU A 215 -3.34 4.95 5.29
C GLU A 215 -4.23 4.15 4.34
N ALA A 216 -3.71 3.02 3.86
CA ALA A 216 -4.46 2.10 3.01
C ALA A 216 -5.55 1.32 3.78
N GLY A 217 -5.34 1.08 5.06
CA GLY A 217 -6.25 0.34 5.93
C GLY A 217 -7.00 1.22 6.93
N VAL A 218 -7.28 0.64 8.12
CA VAL A 218 -8.06 1.26 9.19
C VAL A 218 -7.34 1.25 10.55
N ARG A 219 -6.02 1.03 10.59
CA ARG A 219 -5.28 0.92 11.86
C ARG A 219 -5.20 2.26 12.60
N LYS A 220 -4.77 3.32 11.89
CA LYS A 220 -4.64 4.66 12.48
C LYS A 220 -5.99 5.27 12.83
N ILE A 221 -7.00 5.04 11.99
CA ILE A 221 -8.35 5.52 12.31
C ILE A 221 -8.92 4.80 13.54
N LYS A 222 -8.61 3.51 13.77
CA LYS A 222 -8.99 2.81 15.00
C LYS A 222 -8.41 3.50 16.24
N GLU A 223 -7.13 3.88 16.20
CA GLU A 223 -6.48 4.63 17.28
C GLU A 223 -7.18 5.98 17.55
N LYS A 224 -7.57 6.69 16.49
CA LYS A 224 -8.30 7.97 16.61
C LYS A 224 -9.71 7.78 17.17
N MET A 225 -10.42 6.78 16.72
CA MET A 225 -11.74 6.44 17.25
C MET A 225 -11.66 6.06 18.73
N GLN A 226 -10.67 5.28 19.14
CA GLN A 226 -10.44 4.94 20.56
C GLN A 226 -10.14 6.19 21.39
N GLU A 227 -9.35 7.13 20.86
CA GLU A 227 -9.04 8.40 21.54
C GLU A 227 -10.32 9.22 21.76
N ILE A 228 -11.18 9.35 20.74
CA ILE A 228 -12.46 10.05 20.83
C ILE A 228 -13.39 9.40 21.87
N VAL A 229 -13.60 8.10 21.77
CA VAL A 229 -14.51 7.38 22.68
C VAL A 229 -14.03 7.46 24.13
N ARG A 230 -12.71 7.37 24.38
CA ARG A 230 -12.13 7.50 25.71
C ARG A 230 -12.29 8.91 26.28
N ASP A 231 -12.13 9.94 25.42
CA ASP A 231 -12.32 11.33 25.85
C ASP A 231 -13.80 11.62 26.18
N VAL A 232 -14.74 11.17 25.37
CA VAL A 232 -16.17 11.25 25.66
C VAL A 232 -16.49 10.54 26.96
N ASN A 233 -15.96 9.35 27.20
CA ASN A 233 -16.16 8.62 28.45
C ASN A 233 -15.59 9.39 29.66
N LEU A 234 -14.40 9.98 29.53
CA LEU A 234 -13.79 10.80 30.58
C LEU A 234 -14.66 12.03 30.92
N ASN A 235 -15.15 12.74 29.92
CA ASN A 235 -16.00 13.93 30.10
C ASN A 235 -17.29 13.56 30.80
N ARG A 236 -17.89 12.42 30.53
CA ARG A 236 -19.06 11.91 31.25
C ARG A 236 -18.79 11.67 32.74
N PHE A 237 -17.61 11.16 33.11
CA PHE A 237 -17.24 11.02 34.53
C PHE A 237 -17.13 12.35 35.24
N HIS A 238 -16.77 13.43 34.52
CA HIS A 238 -16.64 14.76 35.12
C HIS A 238 -17.94 15.56 35.15
N ASN A 239 -18.91 15.27 34.23
CA ASN A 239 -20.13 16.08 34.03
C ASN A 239 -21.43 15.27 34.21
N LEU A 240 -21.50 14.43 35.24
CA LEU A 240 -22.57 13.45 35.48
C LEU A 240 -24.03 13.98 35.51
N GLU A 241 -24.27 15.28 35.51
CA GLU A 241 -25.64 15.84 35.71
C GLU A 241 -26.26 16.56 34.50
N ASN A 242 -25.55 16.83 33.41
CA ASN A 242 -26.03 17.73 32.34
C ASN A 242 -25.71 17.35 30.89
N GLU A 243 -25.32 16.11 30.56
CA GLU A 243 -25.06 15.79 29.15
C GLU A 243 -26.27 15.23 28.42
N GLU A 244 -26.49 15.76 27.20
CA GLU A 244 -27.45 15.18 26.26
C GLU A 244 -27.00 13.79 25.84
N VAL A 245 -27.85 12.79 26.00
CA VAL A 245 -27.61 11.40 25.52
C VAL A 245 -28.46 11.19 24.26
N PRO A 246 -27.87 10.78 23.13
CA PRO A 246 -26.46 10.47 22.89
C PRO A 246 -25.58 11.71 22.74
N PHE A 247 -24.34 11.65 23.25
CA PHE A 247 -23.33 12.66 22.96
C PHE A 247 -23.02 12.68 21.46
N LYS A 248 -23.25 13.83 20.83
CA LYS A 248 -23.00 14.00 19.39
C LYS A 248 -21.59 14.51 19.14
N VAL A 249 -20.76 13.70 18.52
CA VAL A 249 -19.41 14.12 18.10
C VAL A 249 -19.54 15.07 16.90
N THR A 250 -19.00 16.29 17.05
CA THR A 250 -18.98 17.33 16.00
C THR A 250 -17.56 17.55 15.45
N GLU A 251 -17.45 18.24 14.32
CA GLU A 251 -16.14 18.63 13.79
C GLU A 251 -15.37 19.55 14.74
N GLU A 252 -16.07 20.48 15.41
CA GLU A 252 -15.48 21.41 16.38
C GLU A 252 -14.87 20.64 17.54
N TYR A 253 -15.60 19.65 18.07
CA TYR A 253 -15.11 18.78 19.13
C TYR A 253 -13.83 18.04 18.69
N ILE A 254 -13.81 17.47 17.48
CA ILE A 254 -12.63 16.78 16.94
C ILE A 254 -11.46 17.74 16.73
N LYS A 255 -11.73 18.95 16.20
CA LYS A 255 -10.69 19.97 15.98
C LYS A 255 -10.04 20.41 17.29
N LEU A 256 -10.82 20.49 18.37
CA LEU A 256 -10.33 20.79 19.71
C LEU A 256 -9.52 19.62 20.29
N LEU A 257 -10.07 18.41 20.28
CA LEU A 257 -9.41 17.19 20.79
C LEU A 257 -8.08 16.91 20.09
N PHE A 258 -8.01 17.17 18.78
CA PHE A 258 -6.83 16.93 17.95
C PHE A 258 -6.08 18.21 17.57
N GLU A 259 -6.21 19.28 18.34
CA GLU A 259 -5.55 20.56 18.07
C GLU A 259 -4.05 20.43 17.83
N ASN A 260 -3.39 19.60 18.65
CA ASN A 260 -1.94 19.36 18.60
C ASN A 260 -1.56 18.15 17.72
N LYS A 261 -2.51 17.53 17.02
CA LYS A 261 -2.21 16.39 16.14
C LYS A 261 -1.92 16.87 14.71
N PRO A 262 -0.96 16.22 14.03
CA PRO A 262 -0.67 16.59 12.64
C PRO A 262 -1.87 16.26 11.75
N LYS A 263 -2.30 17.24 10.95
CA LYS A 263 -3.27 17.04 9.88
C LYS A 263 -2.58 16.50 8.64
N VAL A 264 -3.29 15.66 7.91
CA VAL A 264 -2.80 15.16 6.61
C VAL A 264 -2.71 16.34 5.64
N ARG A 265 -1.50 16.63 5.19
CA ARG A 265 -1.27 17.64 4.15
C ARG A 265 -1.38 16.97 2.79
N VAL A 266 -2.55 17.10 2.17
CA VAL A 266 -2.70 16.68 0.76
C VAL A 266 -2.14 17.81 -0.11
N LYS A 267 -1.12 17.47 -0.92
CA LYS A 267 -0.67 18.41 -1.96
C LYS A 267 -1.81 18.62 -2.94
N LYS A 268 -2.11 19.86 -3.21
CA LYS A 268 -3.08 20.25 -4.24
C LYS A 268 -2.35 20.68 -5.51
N ILE A 269 -3.06 20.60 -6.63
CA ILE A 269 -2.61 21.18 -7.89
C ILE A 269 -2.38 22.69 -7.73
N ALA A 270 -1.53 23.26 -8.61
CA ALA A 270 -1.34 24.73 -8.67
C ALA A 270 -2.64 25.43 -9.13
N ASP A 271 -2.79 26.70 -8.77
CA ASP A 271 -4.00 27.47 -9.12
C ASP A 271 -4.07 27.83 -10.61
N GLU A 272 -2.91 28.00 -11.27
CA GLU A 272 -2.81 28.45 -12.67
C GLU A 272 -1.86 27.58 -13.51
N PRO A 273 -2.10 27.47 -14.83
CA PRO A 273 -1.18 26.85 -15.77
C PRO A 273 0.19 27.55 -15.79
N SER A 274 1.26 26.78 -15.70
CA SER A 274 2.63 27.32 -15.58
C SER A 274 3.59 26.59 -16.49
N VAL A 275 4.71 27.26 -16.85
CA VAL A 275 5.81 26.64 -17.59
C VAL A 275 6.69 25.86 -16.63
N GLY A 276 7.04 24.62 -17.02
CA GLY A 276 7.97 23.78 -16.26
C GLY A 276 7.39 23.20 -14.97
N LEU A 277 6.08 23.27 -14.75
CA LEU A 277 5.40 22.70 -13.57
C LEU A 277 4.44 21.61 -14.01
N VAL A 278 4.67 20.37 -13.56
CA VAL A 278 3.87 19.19 -13.91
C VAL A 278 3.46 18.42 -12.67
N ASN A 279 2.21 17.98 -12.63
CA ASN A 279 1.70 17.09 -11.58
C ASN A 279 1.98 15.63 -11.95
N GLY A 280 3.09 15.08 -11.47
CA GLY A 280 3.37 13.66 -11.49
C GLY A 280 2.59 12.93 -10.40
N LEU A 281 2.34 11.63 -10.59
CA LEU A 281 1.66 10.78 -9.61
C LEU A 281 2.61 9.79 -8.99
N TYR A 282 2.45 9.55 -7.68
CA TYR A 282 3.18 8.51 -6.97
C TYR A 282 2.24 7.54 -6.26
N ALA A 283 2.73 6.34 -6.02
CA ALA A 283 2.14 5.37 -5.10
C ALA A 283 3.22 4.87 -4.15
N THR A 284 2.86 4.63 -2.90
CA THR A 284 3.73 4.00 -1.90
C THR A 284 3.44 2.50 -1.83
N THR A 285 4.37 1.73 -1.30
CA THR A 285 4.18 0.29 -1.00
C THR A 285 3.04 0.03 -0.02
N SER A 286 2.62 1.05 0.74
CA SER A 286 1.45 0.98 1.62
C SER A 286 0.13 1.27 0.90
N GLY A 287 0.09 1.40 -0.42
CA GLY A 287 -1.13 1.64 -1.21
C GLY A 287 -1.68 3.07 -1.11
N ILE A 288 -0.85 4.03 -0.72
CA ILE A 288 -1.22 5.44 -0.66
C ILE A 288 -0.67 6.14 -1.90
N GLY A 289 -1.52 6.90 -2.58
CA GLY A 289 -1.12 7.72 -3.72
C GLY A 289 -1.29 9.21 -3.50
N GLY A 290 -0.64 9.99 -4.37
CA GLY A 290 -0.70 11.45 -4.32
C GLY A 290 0.06 12.12 -5.45
N LEU A 291 0.18 13.47 -5.37
CA LEU A 291 0.95 14.25 -6.33
C LEU A 291 2.42 14.37 -5.94
N THR A 292 3.28 14.13 -6.90
CA THR A 292 4.67 14.62 -6.92
C THR A 292 4.75 15.79 -7.89
N ILE A 293 4.87 17.00 -7.36
CA ILE A 293 5.02 18.18 -8.21
C ILE A 293 6.44 18.20 -8.78
N ILE A 294 6.56 18.23 -10.09
CA ILE A 294 7.83 18.31 -10.81
C ILE A 294 7.99 19.75 -11.26
N GLN A 295 9.10 20.36 -10.88
CA GLN A 295 9.44 21.73 -11.21
C GLN A 295 10.74 21.74 -12.01
N VAL A 296 10.72 22.38 -13.18
CA VAL A 296 11.90 22.54 -14.03
C VAL A 296 12.11 24.02 -14.34
N MET A 297 13.35 24.47 -14.22
CA MET A 297 13.72 25.84 -14.56
C MET A 297 15.06 25.89 -15.26
N LYS A 298 15.28 26.92 -16.10
CA LYS A 298 16.58 27.23 -16.69
C LYS A 298 17.48 27.95 -15.68
N TYR A 299 18.77 27.63 -15.70
CA TYR A 299 19.79 28.38 -14.95
C TYR A 299 21.05 28.55 -15.79
N PRO A 300 21.90 29.60 -15.58
CA PRO A 300 23.19 29.75 -16.26
C PRO A 300 24.10 28.56 -16.00
N ALA A 301 24.65 27.94 -17.05
CA ALA A 301 25.52 26.78 -16.96
C ALA A 301 26.65 26.84 -17.98
N ASP A 302 27.73 26.11 -17.73
CA ASP A 302 28.86 26.04 -18.67
C ASP A 302 28.57 25.17 -19.90
N LYS A 303 27.69 24.20 -19.73
CA LYS A 303 27.26 23.26 -20.79
C LYS A 303 25.77 23.40 -21.07
N MET A 304 25.41 23.36 -22.36
CA MET A 304 24.01 23.38 -22.78
C MET A 304 23.25 22.17 -22.24
N LEU A 305 22.08 22.41 -21.64
CA LEU A 305 21.20 21.41 -21.03
C LEU A 305 21.92 20.58 -19.95
N GLU A 306 22.84 21.17 -19.22
CA GLU A 306 23.37 20.54 -18.01
C GLU A 306 22.27 20.28 -17.03
N LEU A 307 22.28 19.09 -16.37
CA LEU A 307 21.21 18.69 -15.44
C LEU A 307 21.68 18.91 -14.00
N ASP A 308 20.89 19.66 -13.25
CA ASP A 308 20.95 19.71 -11.79
C ASP A 308 19.66 19.16 -11.19
N MET A 309 19.77 18.29 -10.20
CA MET A 309 18.64 17.56 -9.65
C MET A 309 18.59 17.65 -8.13
N THR A 310 17.45 18.07 -7.60
CA THR A 310 17.21 18.16 -6.14
C THR A 310 15.89 17.51 -5.73
N GLY A 311 15.75 17.13 -4.45
CA GLY A 311 14.54 16.52 -3.92
C GLY A 311 14.69 15.03 -3.61
N LYS A 312 15.91 14.54 -3.27
CA LYS A 312 16.19 13.11 -2.96
C LYS A 312 15.69 12.14 -4.02
N GLN A 313 16.01 12.45 -5.28
CA GLN A 313 15.73 11.55 -6.41
C GLN A 313 16.70 10.37 -6.38
N GLY A 314 16.17 9.14 -6.43
CA GLY A 314 16.97 7.91 -6.49
C GLY A 314 17.62 7.69 -7.86
N GLU A 315 18.45 6.66 -7.98
CA GLU A 315 19.26 6.41 -9.18
C GLU A 315 18.39 6.10 -10.42
N VAL A 316 17.32 5.32 -10.25
CA VAL A 316 16.39 4.99 -11.35
C VAL A 316 15.69 6.25 -11.88
N MET A 317 15.27 7.12 -10.97
CA MET A 317 14.63 8.39 -11.34
C MET A 317 15.62 9.34 -12.05
N LYS A 318 16.88 9.41 -11.62
CA LYS A 318 17.94 10.19 -12.28
C LYS A 318 18.24 9.68 -13.68
N GLU A 319 18.28 8.37 -13.87
CA GLU A 319 18.42 7.76 -15.19
C GLU A 319 17.24 8.15 -16.10
N SER A 320 16.03 8.06 -15.56
CA SER A 320 14.81 8.47 -16.26
C SER A 320 14.83 9.92 -16.74
N VAL A 321 15.33 10.84 -15.91
CA VAL A 321 15.52 12.26 -16.28
C VAL A 321 16.52 12.43 -17.44
N ASN A 322 17.58 11.63 -17.46
CA ASN A 322 18.61 11.73 -18.52
C ASN A 322 18.08 11.39 -19.90
N TYR A 323 17.22 10.38 -20.03
CA TYR A 323 16.60 10.09 -21.33
C TYR A 323 15.38 10.97 -21.60
N ALA A 324 14.62 11.37 -20.59
CA ALA A 324 13.53 12.34 -20.72
C ALA A 324 14.02 13.66 -21.35
N LYS A 325 15.19 14.15 -20.94
CA LYS A 325 15.84 15.32 -21.55
C LYS A 325 16.09 15.13 -23.05
N LYS A 326 16.61 13.98 -23.47
CA LYS A 326 16.90 13.69 -24.88
C LYS A 326 15.63 13.62 -25.71
N ILE A 327 14.58 13.02 -25.15
CA ILE A 327 13.26 12.91 -25.80
C ILE A 327 12.64 14.30 -25.91
N ALA A 328 12.64 15.10 -24.83
CA ALA A 328 12.10 16.46 -24.84
C ALA A 328 12.79 17.36 -25.88
N PHE A 329 14.12 17.26 -26.02
CA PHE A 329 14.85 17.96 -27.09
C PHE A 329 14.40 17.49 -28.48
N GLY A 330 14.23 16.18 -28.69
CA GLY A 330 13.77 15.60 -29.96
C GLY A 330 12.28 15.85 -30.31
N LEU A 331 11.50 16.44 -29.38
CA LEU A 331 10.12 16.87 -29.61
C LEU A 331 10.00 18.31 -30.09
N LEU A 332 11.08 19.10 -29.97
CA LEU A 332 11.13 20.47 -30.48
C LEU A 332 11.13 20.50 -32.01
N THR A 333 10.68 21.60 -32.58
CA THR A 333 10.78 21.82 -34.02
C THR A 333 12.27 21.93 -34.45
N LYS A 334 12.56 21.74 -35.72
CA LYS A 334 13.92 21.82 -36.22
C LYS A 334 14.52 23.22 -35.97
N GLU A 335 13.74 24.26 -36.14
CA GLU A 335 14.11 25.63 -35.90
C GLU A 335 14.45 25.87 -34.42
N GLU A 336 13.67 25.36 -33.48
CA GLU A 336 13.93 25.45 -32.05
C GLU A 336 15.20 24.69 -31.66
N GLN A 337 15.41 23.50 -32.23
CA GLN A 337 16.63 22.72 -32.01
C GLN A 337 17.88 23.44 -32.51
N GLU A 338 17.83 23.98 -33.75
CA GLU A 338 18.95 24.74 -34.34
C GLU A 338 19.28 25.99 -33.52
N GLN A 339 18.25 26.70 -33.03
CA GLN A 339 18.45 27.87 -32.17
C GLN A 339 19.13 27.49 -30.86
N LEU A 340 18.71 26.43 -30.20
CA LEU A 340 19.35 25.95 -28.96
C LEU A 340 20.82 25.54 -29.19
N ILE A 341 21.13 24.92 -30.33
CA ILE A 341 22.49 24.54 -30.70
C ILE A 341 23.36 25.79 -30.92
N LYS A 342 22.86 26.82 -31.61
CA LYS A 342 23.54 28.11 -31.83
C LYS A 342 23.79 28.81 -30.50
N ASP A 343 22.81 28.91 -29.63
CA ASP A 343 22.91 29.53 -28.32
C ASP A 343 24.03 28.86 -27.47
N GLY A 344 24.13 27.52 -27.55
CA GLY A 344 25.22 26.77 -26.91
C GLY A 344 26.62 27.13 -27.46
N GLN A 345 26.73 27.31 -28.77
CA GLN A 345 27.99 27.70 -29.43
C GLN A 345 28.39 29.16 -29.10
N GLU A 346 27.43 30.06 -28.95
CA GLU A 346 27.62 31.47 -28.61
C GLU A 346 27.90 31.73 -27.13
N LYS A 347 28.18 30.70 -26.33
CA LYS A 347 28.37 30.75 -24.86
C LYS A 347 27.14 31.28 -24.09
N LYS A 348 25.96 31.10 -24.62
CA LYS A 348 24.67 31.36 -23.96
C LYS A 348 24.09 30.05 -23.42
N ALA A 349 24.97 29.15 -22.96
CA ALA A 349 24.53 27.85 -22.44
C ALA A 349 23.71 28.02 -21.15
N PHE A 350 22.70 27.18 -21.02
CA PHE A 350 21.90 27.07 -19.81
C PHE A 350 21.72 25.60 -19.40
N GLY A 351 21.63 25.38 -18.10
CA GLY A 351 21.26 24.12 -17.51
C GLY A 351 19.78 24.05 -17.21
N LEU A 352 19.32 22.85 -16.87
CA LEU A 352 17.97 22.56 -16.39
C LEU A 352 18.06 22.07 -14.96
N HIS A 353 17.49 22.84 -14.03
CA HIS A 353 17.34 22.43 -12.65
C HIS A 353 15.97 21.75 -12.49
N ILE A 354 16.00 20.50 -12.06
CA ILE A 354 14.79 19.67 -11.85
C ILE A 354 14.62 19.45 -10.35
N HIS A 355 13.57 20.00 -9.81
CA HIS A 355 13.23 19.89 -8.39
C HIS A 355 11.94 19.11 -8.17
N THR A 356 11.99 18.15 -7.24
CA THR A 356 10.79 17.49 -6.73
C THR A 356 10.63 17.83 -5.25
N PRO A 357 9.68 18.72 -4.87
CA PRO A 357 9.48 19.18 -3.49
C PRO A 357 9.32 18.05 -2.49
N GLU A 358 9.51 18.37 -1.18
CA GLU A 358 9.65 17.41 -0.06
C GLU A 358 10.94 16.61 -0.13
N ALA A 359 12.04 17.34 -0.12
CA ALA A 359 13.40 16.77 -0.15
C ALA A 359 13.70 15.77 1.00
N ALA A 360 12.91 15.76 2.07
CA ALA A 360 13.05 14.79 3.16
C ALA A 360 12.59 13.38 2.77
N THR A 361 11.66 13.25 1.82
CA THR A 361 11.09 11.97 1.38
C THR A 361 11.83 11.45 0.16
N PRO A 362 12.52 10.29 0.23
CA PRO A 362 13.13 9.68 -0.94
C PRO A 362 12.08 9.35 -2.00
N LYS A 363 12.42 9.59 -3.25
CA LYS A 363 11.59 9.30 -4.42
C LYS A 363 12.44 8.54 -5.43
N ASP A 364 11.95 7.41 -5.88
CA ASP A 364 12.61 6.62 -6.92
C ASP A 364 11.57 5.93 -7.80
N GLY A 365 12.01 5.50 -8.98
CA GLY A 365 11.20 4.78 -9.94
C GLY A 365 11.09 5.48 -11.30
N PRO A 366 10.87 4.71 -12.38
CA PRO A 366 10.83 5.21 -13.75
C PRO A 366 9.48 5.86 -14.11
N SER A 367 8.43 5.67 -13.31
CA SER A 367 7.06 6.07 -13.62
C SER A 367 6.83 7.58 -13.75
N ALA A 368 7.83 8.40 -13.44
CA ALA A 368 7.81 9.86 -13.64
C ALA A 368 8.35 10.30 -15.02
N GLY A 369 8.83 9.37 -15.85
CA GLY A 369 9.52 9.67 -17.11
C GLY A 369 8.71 10.55 -18.07
N ALA A 370 7.45 10.22 -18.30
CA ALA A 370 6.57 11.02 -19.15
C ALA A 370 6.33 12.42 -18.57
N ALA A 371 6.14 12.54 -17.26
CA ALA A 371 5.94 13.83 -16.59
C ALA A 371 7.21 14.68 -16.61
N MET A 372 8.40 14.08 -16.45
CA MET A 372 9.67 14.75 -16.57
C MET A 372 9.91 15.25 -18.00
N THR A 373 9.56 14.43 -19.01
CA THR A 373 9.66 14.81 -20.43
C THR A 373 8.78 16.02 -20.74
N LEU A 374 7.53 16.01 -20.27
CA LEU A 374 6.61 17.13 -20.44
C LEU A 374 7.13 18.40 -19.76
N ALA A 375 7.63 18.31 -18.53
CA ALA A 375 8.14 19.45 -17.78
C ALA A 375 9.36 20.07 -18.47
N ILE A 376 10.30 19.26 -18.95
CA ILE A 376 11.48 19.72 -19.70
C ILE A 376 11.04 20.34 -21.03
N TYR A 377 10.16 19.68 -21.80
CA TYR A 377 9.65 20.20 -23.05
C TYR A 377 8.94 21.56 -22.88
N SER A 378 8.13 21.68 -21.84
CA SER A 378 7.46 22.94 -21.49
C SER A 378 8.47 24.11 -21.29
N VAL A 379 9.57 23.84 -20.58
CA VAL A 379 10.62 24.86 -20.34
C VAL A 379 11.39 25.19 -21.61
N LEU A 380 11.64 24.19 -22.48
CA LEU A 380 12.37 24.42 -23.73
C LEU A 380 11.54 25.18 -24.75
N SER A 381 10.25 24.82 -24.91
CA SER A 381 9.32 25.42 -25.86
C SER A 381 8.61 26.68 -25.34
N GLY A 382 8.68 26.96 -24.03
CA GLY A 382 7.96 28.06 -23.39
C GLY A 382 6.44 27.85 -23.25
N LYS A 383 5.91 26.66 -23.59
CA LYS A 383 4.47 26.35 -23.52
C LYS A 383 4.07 26.04 -22.07
N LYS A 384 2.91 26.56 -21.66
CA LYS A 384 2.34 26.31 -20.34
C LYS A 384 1.74 24.93 -20.24
N VAL A 385 1.86 24.27 -19.08
CA VAL A 385 1.20 23.03 -18.74
C VAL A 385 -0.08 23.30 -17.98
N ASN A 386 -1.14 22.59 -18.32
CA ASN A 386 -2.43 22.66 -17.64
C ASN A 386 -2.31 22.15 -16.20
N ASN A 387 -2.57 23.01 -15.25
CA ASN A 387 -2.47 22.70 -13.82
C ASN A 387 -3.48 21.65 -13.33
N LYS A 388 -4.59 21.42 -14.06
CA LYS A 388 -5.63 20.45 -13.71
C LYS A 388 -5.35 19.03 -14.22
N VAL A 389 -4.27 18.85 -15.00
CA VAL A 389 -3.84 17.55 -15.51
C VAL A 389 -2.78 16.96 -14.59
N ALA A 390 -2.98 15.72 -14.19
CA ALA A 390 -1.98 14.90 -13.51
C ALA A 390 -1.59 13.72 -14.39
N MET A 391 -0.38 13.16 -14.22
CA MET A 391 0.08 12.10 -15.10
C MET A 391 1.07 11.17 -14.46
N THR A 392 1.17 9.96 -15.01
CA THR A 392 2.20 8.99 -14.71
C THR A 392 2.47 8.14 -15.94
N GLY A 393 3.69 7.64 -16.06
CA GLY A 393 4.10 6.77 -17.15
C GLY A 393 5.61 6.71 -17.21
N GLU A 394 6.15 5.53 -17.41
CA GLU A 394 7.52 5.37 -17.85
C GLU A 394 7.58 5.74 -19.34
N ILE A 395 8.71 6.25 -19.83
CA ILE A 395 8.89 6.62 -21.23
C ILE A 395 10.10 5.89 -21.79
N ASP A 396 9.96 5.32 -22.98
CA ASP A 396 11.06 4.71 -23.71
C ASP A 396 11.68 5.69 -24.74
N LEU A 397 12.83 5.33 -25.30
CA LEU A 397 13.49 6.14 -26.34
C LEU A 397 12.71 6.23 -27.65
N CYS A 398 11.73 5.35 -27.85
CA CYS A 398 10.79 5.39 -28.98
C CYS A 398 9.62 6.33 -28.72
N LYS A 399 9.64 7.10 -27.63
CA LYS A 399 8.59 8.03 -27.19
C LYS A 399 7.27 7.36 -26.76
N ARG A 400 7.27 6.05 -26.48
CA ARG A 400 6.10 5.33 -25.96
C ARG A 400 6.01 5.52 -24.47
N VAL A 401 4.79 5.63 -23.99
CA VAL A 401 4.46 5.69 -22.55
C VAL A 401 4.07 4.29 -22.10
N THR A 402 4.89 3.68 -21.25
CA THR A 402 4.77 2.26 -20.86
C THR A 402 4.19 2.09 -19.46
N ALA A 403 3.72 0.87 -19.17
CA ALA A 403 2.99 0.50 -17.96
C ALA A 403 3.68 0.87 -16.65
N ILE A 404 2.86 1.16 -15.64
CA ILE A 404 3.30 1.51 -14.30
C ILE A 404 2.50 0.74 -13.23
N GLY A 405 3.05 0.61 -12.03
CA GLY A 405 2.34 0.02 -10.90
C GLY A 405 1.56 1.03 -10.07
N GLY A 406 0.59 0.52 -9.28
CA GLY A 406 -0.20 1.30 -8.31
C GLY A 406 -1.15 2.30 -8.96
N VAL A 407 -1.80 1.92 -10.06
CA VAL A 407 -2.74 2.75 -10.82
C VAL A 407 -3.87 3.26 -9.94
N ASP A 408 -4.47 2.38 -9.13
CA ASP A 408 -5.55 2.67 -8.18
C ASP A 408 -5.19 3.78 -7.20
N ALA A 409 -4.05 3.64 -6.52
CA ALA A 409 -3.56 4.61 -5.55
C ALA A 409 -3.23 5.97 -6.23
N LYS A 410 -2.61 5.92 -7.42
CA LYS A 410 -2.24 7.10 -8.19
C LYS A 410 -3.47 7.91 -8.64
N LEU A 411 -4.48 7.25 -9.20
CA LEU A 411 -5.70 7.90 -9.67
C LEU A 411 -6.53 8.50 -8.52
N ASN A 412 -6.70 7.76 -7.43
CA ASN A 412 -7.34 8.28 -6.22
C ASN A 412 -6.57 9.45 -5.61
N GLY A 413 -5.23 9.40 -5.65
CA GLY A 413 -4.37 10.50 -5.24
C GLY A 413 -4.53 11.76 -6.11
N ALA A 414 -4.65 11.60 -7.43
CA ALA A 414 -4.87 12.68 -8.38
C ALA A 414 -6.20 13.41 -8.10
N LYS A 415 -7.30 12.67 -8.01
CA LYS A 415 -8.63 13.21 -7.72
C LYS A 415 -8.66 13.96 -6.41
N ARG A 416 -8.13 13.37 -5.33
CA ARG A 416 -8.05 13.99 -4.01
C ARG A 416 -7.25 15.29 -4.00
N ALA A 417 -6.26 15.40 -4.88
CA ALA A 417 -5.45 16.61 -5.04
C ALA A 417 -6.13 17.72 -5.84
N GLY A 418 -7.29 17.44 -6.45
CA GLY A 418 -8.08 18.38 -7.23
C GLY A 418 -7.78 18.39 -8.72
N ALA A 419 -7.05 17.39 -9.24
CA ALA A 419 -6.94 17.20 -10.68
C ALA A 419 -8.31 16.84 -11.27
N THR A 420 -8.58 17.30 -12.49
CA THR A 420 -9.80 16.96 -13.24
C THR A 420 -9.54 15.93 -14.33
N LYS A 421 -8.25 15.71 -14.63
CA LYS A 421 -7.83 14.75 -15.66
C LYS A 421 -6.56 14.04 -15.22
N ALA A 422 -6.54 12.72 -15.42
CA ALA A 422 -5.33 11.91 -15.24
C ALA A 422 -4.93 11.22 -16.55
N LEU A 423 -3.65 11.31 -16.90
CA LEU A 423 -3.08 10.59 -18.05
C LEU A 423 -2.30 9.39 -17.54
N ILE A 424 -2.67 8.19 -18.00
CA ILE A 424 -1.99 6.95 -17.66
C ILE A 424 -1.64 6.15 -18.92
N PRO A 425 -0.66 5.23 -18.86
CA PRO A 425 -0.29 4.44 -20.01
C PRO A 425 -1.44 3.55 -20.52
N LYS A 426 -1.57 3.41 -21.84
CA LYS A 426 -2.54 2.49 -22.46
C LYS A 426 -2.32 1.04 -22.03
N GLU A 427 -1.10 0.64 -21.78
CA GLU A 427 -0.77 -0.69 -21.27
C GLU A 427 -1.41 -1.00 -19.91
N ASN A 428 -1.86 0.03 -19.15
CA ASN A 428 -2.62 -0.15 -17.90
C ASN A 428 -4.15 -0.16 -18.11
N GLU A 429 -4.63 -0.35 -19.33
CA GLU A 429 -6.07 -0.41 -19.64
C GLU A 429 -6.77 -1.54 -18.87
N GLU A 430 -6.14 -2.71 -18.76
CA GLU A 430 -6.69 -3.84 -17.99
C GLU A 430 -6.85 -3.51 -16.49
N ASP A 431 -5.91 -2.77 -15.91
CA ASP A 431 -5.99 -2.31 -14.52
C ASP A 431 -7.17 -1.36 -14.32
N LEU A 432 -7.35 -0.40 -15.25
CA LEU A 432 -8.45 0.56 -15.21
C LEU A 432 -9.81 -0.14 -15.39
N GLU A 433 -9.90 -1.08 -16.32
CA GLU A 433 -11.13 -1.85 -16.54
C GLU A 433 -11.47 -2.75 -15.35
N LYS A 434 -10.46 -3.34 -14.68
CA LYS A 434 -10.66 -4.07 -13.45
C LYS A 434 -11.25 -3.16 -12.38
N MET A 435 -10.69 -1.95 -12.19
CA MET A 435 -11.20 -0.96 -11.24
C MET A 435 -12.65 -0.56 -11.56
N ARG A 436 -12.99 -0.36 -12.84
CA ARG A 436 -14.36 -0.03 -13.27
C ARG A 436 -15.34 -1.15 -12.93
N ARG A 437 -14.98 -2.41 -13.22
CA ARG A 437 -15.82 -3.59 -12.92
C ARG A 437 -16.02 -3.81 -11.41
N GLU A 438 -15.03 -3.49 -10.61
CA GLU A 438 -15.08 -3.60 -9.14
C GLU A 438 -15.73 -2.38 -8.46
N GLY A 439 -16.11 -1.34 -9.23
CA GLY A 439 -16.67 -0.10 -8.67
C GLY A 439 -15.66 0.74 -7.90
N LEU A 440 -14.37 0.54 -8.13
CA LEU A 440 -13.26 1.21 -7.45
C LEU A 440 -12.66 2.36 -8.27
N SER A 441 -13.13 2.58 -9.51
CA SER A 441 -12.64 3.66 -10.35
C SER A 441 -13.02 5.03 -9.76
N PRO A 442 -12.07 5.97 -9.68
CA PRO A 442 -12.36 7.32 -9.20
C PRO A 442 -13.01 8.22 -10.25
N GLU A 443 -13.25 7.71 -11.46
CA GLU A 443 -13.88 8.46 -12.56
C GLU A 443 -15.30 8.87 -12.19
N ASP A 444 -15.64 10.12 -12.48
CA ASP A 444 -16.99 10.70 -12.37
C ASP A 444 -17.11 11.96 -13.24
N ASP A 445 -18.19 12.71 -13.10
CA ASP A 445 -18.43 13.96 -13.85
C ASP A 445 -17.33 15.03 -13.64
N THR A 446 -16.50 14.89 -12.62
CA THR A 446 -15.47 15.85 -12.25
C THR A 446 -14.05 15.37 -12.54
N PHE A 447 -13.86 14.08 -12.82
CA PHE A 447 -12.54 13.47 -12.97
C PHE A 447 -12.53 12.44 -14.10
N GLU A 448 -11.74 12.71 -15.14
CA GLU A 448 -11.56 11.88 -16.33
C GLU A 448 -10.20 11.16 -16.29
N VAL A 449 -10.17 9.90 -16.74
CA VAL A 449 -8.93 9.15 -16.97
C VAL A 449 -8.75 8.93 -18.48
N VAL A 450 -7.59 9.35 -18.99
CA VAL A 450 -7.24 9.24 -20.42
C VAL A 450 -6.06 8.28 -20.56
N LEU A 451 -6.22 7.29 -21.42
CA LEU A 451 -5.17 6.35 -21.81
C LEU A 451 -4.30 6.97 -22.90
N VAL A 452 -2.97 6.93 -22.73
CA VAL A 452 -1.99 7.47 -23.67
C VAL A 452 -0.96 6.42 -24.06
N GLU A 453 -0.60 6.35 -25.33
CA GLU A 453 0.39 5.41 -25.86
C GLU A 453 1.72 6.09 -26.18
N HIS A 454 1.64 7.35 -26.62
CA HIS A 454 2.79 8.15 -27.02
C HIS A 454 2.84 9.50 -26.31
N ILE A 455 4.06 10.04 -26.15
CA ILE A 455 4.27 11.35 -25.53
C ILE A 455 3.57 12.49 -26.27
N ASP A 456 3.38 12.37 -27.59
CA ASP A 456 2.66 13.37 -28.39
C ASP A 456 1.21 13.52 -27.94
N GLU A 457 0.57 12.45 -27.51
CA GLU A 457 -0.79 12.46 -26.94
C GLU A 457 -0.78 13.17 -25.57
N VAL A 458 0.27 12.92 -24.78
CA VAL A 458 0.45 13.62 -23.51
C VAL A 458 0.55 15.13 -23.75
N LEU A 459 1.36 15.56 -24.73
CA LEU A 459 1.49 16.98 -25.08
C LEU A 459 0.16 17.59 -25.48
N LYS A 460 -0.64 16.86 -26.28
CA LYS A 460 -1.96 17.32 -26.74
C LYS A 460 -2.95 17.53 -25.60
N HIS A 461 -2.92 16.68 -24.57
CA HIS A 461 -3.86 16.75 -23.44
C HIS A 461 -3.39 17.66 -22.32
N ALA A 462 -2.07 17.85 -22.16
CA ALA A 462 -1.49 18.52 -21.00
C ALA A 462 -1.01 19.96 -21.29
N LEU A 463 -0.79 20.36 -22.54
CA LEU A 463 -0.43 21.74 -22.87
C LEU A 463 -1.66 22.64 -23.07
N VAL A 464 -1.46 23.93 -22.77
CA VAL A 464 -2.48 24.99 -22.94
C VAL A 464 -2.15 25.78 -24.18
#